data_2332f21e0608da1631febe7d11093295
#
_entry.id   2332f21e0608da1631febe7d11093295
#
_cell.length_a   1.000
_cell.length_b   1.000
_cell.length_c   1.000
_cell.angle_alpha   90.00
_cell.angle_beta   90.00
_cell.angle_gamma   90.00
#
_symmetry.space_group_name_H-M   'P 1'
#
loop_
_entity.id
_entity.type
_entity.pdbx_description
1 polymer ?
#
loop_
_entity_poly.entity_id
_entity_poly.type
_entity_poly.pdbx_seq_one_letter_code
_entity_poly.pdbx_strand_id
1 'polypeptide(L)'
;MARTMRLDRWKNVKMAAALLCAVLGFPAAGLAADSAVILQYHRFGESDLPSTNIKLAQFDAHLAYLKSGGYTVLPVPHIVAALRAGQPLPDKAVGITIDDAAKSVIREAWPRLREAGFPFTLFVATDAIDQQRARSMSWDDIRTLANAGVTIANHSSSHEHLWRFGLATARRDVVNAQNRFQVELGFSPRLFAYPYGEYNLALRGLIEELGFEVAFGQNSGVAGKRADLLTLPRFSLNEAYGDIERFQLIINTLPIPVRDVTPAEPILSRNPPHIGFTVDESLDEIDGL
;
A
#
# COMPACT_ATOMS: atom_id res chain seq x y z
N MET A 1 38.61 -88.33 25.45
CA MET A 1 37.31 -88.64 24.83
C MET A 1 36.88 -87.42 24.02
N ALA A 2 36.85 -87.59 22.74
CA ALA A 2 36.53 -86.58 21.76
C ALA A 2 35.03 -86.37 21.67
N ARG A 3 34.62 -85.17 21.39
CA ARG A 3 33.42 -84.90 20.58
C ARG A 3 33.45 -83.54 19.91
N THR A 4 33.52 -83.66 18.60
CA THR A 4 33.33 -82.67 17.57
C THR A 4 32.01 -81.93 17.72
N MET A 5 32.06 -80.63 17.44
CA MET A 5 30.86 -79.91 17.20
C MET A 5 30.96 -79.03 15.91
N ARG A 6 29.94 -79.22 15.12
CA ARG A 6 29.75 -78.74 13.75
C ARG A 6 29.53 -77.23 13.70
N LEU A 7 30.11 -76.62 12.68
CA LEU A 7 29.75 -75.31 12.17
C LEU A 7 28.40 -75.39 11.45
N ASP A 8 27.50 -74.49 11.76
CA ASP A 8 26.31 -74.22 10.94
C ASP A 8 26.09 -72.70 10.70
N ARG A 9 26.27 -72.40 9.47
CA ARG A 9 25.53 -71.44 8.62
C ARG A 9 25.23 -70.05 9.14
N TRP A 10 26.01 -69.14 8.70
CA TRP A 10 25.64 -67.70 8.55
C TRP A 10 24.59 -67.54 7.42
N LYS A 11 23.38 -67.20 7.78
CA LYS A 11 22.36 -66.75 6.84
C LYS A 11 22.56 -65.30 6.57
N ASN A 12 22.69 -64.98 5.29
CA ASN A 12 22.73 -63.67 4.71
C ASN A 12 21.49 -62.82 5.08
N VAL A 13 21.69 -61.78 5.84
CA VAL A 13 20.70 -60.70 5.99
C VAL A 13 21.08 -59.61 5.00
N LYS A 14 20.36 -59.54 3.90
CA LYS A 14 20.41 -58.43 2.97
C LYS A 14 19.70 -57.23 3.63
N MET A 15 20.46 -56.29 4.14
CA MET A 15 19.96 -54.98 4.55
C MET A 15 19.67 -54.17 3.29
N ALA A 16 18.41 -54.05 2.95
CA ALA A 16 17.94 -53.06 1.95
C ALA A 16 17.97 -51.69 2.62
N ALA A 17 18.97 -50.89 2.26
CA ALA A 17 19.02 -49.46 2.59
C ALA A 17 17.96 -48.75 1.73
N ALA A 18 16.82 -48.44 2.31
CA ALA A 18 15.84 -47.55 1.70
C ALA A 18 16.39 -46.10 1.76
N LEU A 19 16.86 -45.60 0.63
CA LEU A 19 17.24 -44.22 0.48
C LEU A 19 15.95 -43.36 0.49
N LEU A 20 15.62 -42.82 1.64
CA LEU A 20 14.53 -41.84 1.78
C LEU A 20 15.03 -40.50 1.24
N CYS A 21 14.83 -40.23 -0.06
CA CYS A 21 15.00 -38.87 -0.62
C CYS A 21 13.95 -37.96 0.00
N ALA A 22 14.31 -37.29 1.09
CA ALA A 22 13.58 -36.12 1.56
C ALA A 22 13.73 -35.04 0.49
N VAL A 23 12.71 -34.88 -0.35
CA VAL A 23 12.55 -33.71 -1.20
C VAL A 23 12.29 -32.54 -0.25
N LEU A 24 13.37 -31.87 0.17
CA LEU A 24 13.29 -30.55 0.75
C LEU A 24 12.75 -29.65 -0.37
N GLY A 25 11.45 -29.41 -0.35
CA GLY A 25 10.83 -28.39 -1.15
C GLY A 25 11.44 -27.04 -0.71
N PHE A 26 12.47 -26.59 -1.41
CA PHE A 26 12.88 -25.20 -1.32
C PHE A 26 11.65 -24.36 -1.71
N PRO A 27 11.17 -23.46 -0.85
CA PRO A 27 10.20 -22.49 -1.31
C PRO A 27 10.83 -21.82 -2.52
N ALA A 28 10.15 -21.81 -3.65
CA ALA A 28 10.58 -21.02 -4.80
C ALA A 28 10.87 -19.62 -4.27
N ALA A 29 12.13 -19.20 -4.32
CA ALA A 29 12.50 -17.84 -3.99
C ALA A 29 11.72 -16.97 -4.95
N GLY A 30 10.62 -16.35 -4.49
CA GLY A 30 9.92 -15.35 -5.25
C GLY A 30 10.95 -14.32 -5.70
N LEU A 31 10.87 -13.87 -6.93
CA LEU A 31 11.74 -12.79 -7.41
C LEU A 31 11.57 -11.63 -6.44
N ALA A 32 12.69 -11.10 -5.98
CA ALA A 32 12.71 -9.98 -5.03
C ALA A 32 12.48 -8.69 -5.81
N ALA A 33 11.44 -7.95 -5.44
CA ALA A 33 11.17 -6.62 -5.99
C ALA A 33 11.65 -5.52 -5.03
N ASP A 34 12.00 -4.36 -5.55
CA ASP A 34 12.36 -3.18 -4.77
C ASP A 34 11.32 -2.08 -4.86
N SER A 35 10.10 -2.46 -5.20
CA SER A 35 8.97 -1.54 -5.41
C SER A 35 7.62 -2.22 -5.17
N ALA A 36 6.59 -1.41 -4.99
CA ALA A 36 5.21 -1.84 -4.88
C ALA A 36 4.27 -0.84 -5.56
N VAL A 37 3.19 -1.35 -6.15
CA VAL A 37 2.07 -0.52 -6.61
C VAL A 37 1.16 -0.23 -5.43
N ILE A 38 0.86 1.06 -5.20
CA ILE A 38 -0.09 1.49 -4.17
C ILE A 38 -1.37 1.97 -4.85
N LEU A 39 -2.48 1.28 -4.57
CA LEU A 39 -3.79 1.61 -5.11
C LEU A 39 -4.53 2.57 -4.18
N GLN A 40 -5.26 3.51 -4.76
CA GLN A 40 -6.09 4.46 -4.02
C GLN A 40 -7.54 4.39 -4.46
N TYR A 41 -8.42 4.19 -3.49
CA TYR A 41 -9.88 4.24 -3.64
C TYR A 41 -10.46 5.27 -2.64
N HIS A 42 -11.76 5.59 -2.78
CA HIS A 42 -12.47 6.46 -1.84
C HIS A 42 -13.86 5.90 -1.50
N ARG A 43 -14.75 5.73 -2.51
CA ARG A 43 -16.16 5.34 -2.35
C ARG A 43 -16.48 4.11 -3.19
N PHE A 44 -17.52 3.39 -2.80
CA PHE A 44 -17.88 2.11 -3.41
C PHE A 44 -19.38 2.03 -3.64
N GLY A 45 -19.81 1.97 -4.93
CA GLY A 45 -21.22 1.84 -5.28
C GLY A 45 -22.07 3.10 -5.07
N GLU A 46 -21.46 4.28 -4.95
CA GLU A 46 -22.11 5.58 -4.79
C GLU A 46 -22.12 6.33 -6.14
N SER A 47 -22.97 5.91 -7.08
CA SER A 47 -22.96 6.35 -8.50
C SER A 47 -23.23 7.84 -8.72
N ASP A 48 -23.71 8.56 -7.73
CA ASP A 48 -23.91 10.02 -7.77
C ASP A 48 -22.60 10.80 -7.51
N LEU A 49 -21.50 10.12 -7.20
CA LEU A 49 -20.17 10.69 -6.97
C LEU A 49 -19.07 10.02 -7.83
N PRO A 50 -19.23 9.98 -9.16
CA PRO A 50 -18.40 9.14 -10.06
C PRO A 50 -16.91 9.48 -10.04
N SER A 51 -16.54 10.72 -9.68
CA SER A 51 -15.14 11.16 -9.61
C SER A 51 -14.34 10.51 -8.46
N THR A 52 -15.01 10.07 -7.41
CA THR A 52 -14.41 9.42 -6.24
C THR A 52 -14.95 8.00 -6.01
N ASN A 53 -16.02 7.61 -6.70
CA ASN A 53 -16.66 6.31 -6.60
C ASN A 53 -16.04 5.29 -7.56
N ILE A 54 -15.93 4.04 -7.14
CA ILE A 54 -15.72 2.88 -8.00
C ILE A 54 -17.03 2.06 -8.05
N LYS A 55 -17.43 1.58 -9.22
CA LYS A 55 -18.56 0.64 -9.33
C LYS A 55 -18.20 -0.66 -8.65
N LEU A 56 -19.14 -1.29 -7.94
CA LEU A 56 -18.87 -2.56 -7.26
C LEU A 56 -18.37 -3.63 -8.22
N ALA A 57 -18.93 -3.71 -9.44
CA ALA A 57 -18.45 -4.65 -10.45
C ALA A 57 -17.00 -4.41 -10.89
N GLN A 58 -16.54 -3.15 -10.97
CA GLN A 58 -15.15 -2.83 -11.26
C GLN A 58 -14.26 -3.26 -10.08
N PHE A 59 -14.68 -2.96 -8.87
CA PHE A 59 -13.93 -3.34 -7.67
C PHE A 59 -13.82 -4.87 -7.52
N ASP A 60 -14.92 -5.59 -7.73
CA ASP A 60 -14.94 -7.06 -7.72
C ASP A 60 -14.00 -7.66 -8.79
N ALA A 61 -13.96 -7.06 -9.99
CA ALA A 61 -13.02 -7.46 -11.04
C ALA A 61 -11.55 -7.21 -10.65
N HIS A 62 -11.25 -6.09 -9.98
CA HIS A 62 -9.90 -5.81 -9.46
C HIS A 62 -9.46 -6.85 -8.43
N LEU A 63 -10.31 -7.16 -7.45
CA LEU A 63 -10.00 -8.16 -6.42
C LEU A 63 -9.79 -9.56 -7.03
N ALA A 64 -10.65 -9.95 -7.99
CA ALA A 64 -10.52 -11.21 -8.69
C ALA A 64 -9.19 -11.30 -9.48
N TYR A 65 -8.81 -10.21 -10.17
CA TYR A 65 -7.56 -10.14 -10.90
C TYR A 65 -6.34 -10.25 -9.99
N LEU A 66 -6.31 -9.51 -8.87
CA LEU A 66 -5.25 -9.62 -7.86
C LEU A 66 -5.11 -11.06 -7.32
N LYS A 67 -6.26 -11.69 -7.00
CA LYS A 67 -6.30 -13.04 -6.45
C LYS A 67 -5.80 -14.10 -7.43
N SER A 68 -6.18 -14.00 -8.71
CA SER A 68 -5.81 -14.97 -9.75
C SER A 68 -4.44 -14.73 -10.37
N GLY A 69 -3.94 -13.48 -10.33
CA GLY A 69 -2.70 -13.06 -11.00
C GLY A 69 -1.42 -13.24 -10.20
N GLY A 70 -1.50 -13.85 -9.01
CA GLY A 70 -0.34 -14.10 -8.15
C GLY A 70 0.24 -12.83 -7.50
N TYR A 71 -0.58 -11.79 -7.32
CA TYR A 71 -0.17 -10.57 -6.61
C TYR A 71 -0.14 -10.80 -5.11
N THR A 72 0.83 -10.18 -4.45
CA THR A 72 0.95 -10.20 -2.99
C THR A 72 0.44 -8.89 -2.42
N VAL A 73 -0.81 -8.90 -1.93
CA VAL A 73 -1.38 -7.71 -1.26
C VAL A 73 -0.87 -7.64 0.17
N LEU A 74 -0.12 -6.58 0.49
CA LEU A 74 0.54 -6.38 1.77
C LEU A 74 -0.05 -5.21 2.55
N PRO A 75 -0.02 -5.25 3.89
CA PRO A 75 -0.25 -4.05 4.69
C PRO A 75 0.73 -2.94 4.28
N VAL A 76 0.22 -1.73 4.02
CA VAL A 76 1.06 -0.60 3.62
C VAL A 76 2.21 -0.33 4.58
N PRO A 77 2.05 -0.43 5.92
CA PRO A 77 3.17 -0.31 6.85
C PRO A 77 4.31 -1.32 6.59
N HIS A 78 4.01 -2.54 6.14
CA HIS A 78 5.03 -3.53 5.78
C HIS A 78 5.80 -3.11 4.51
N ILE A 79 5.09 -2.62 3.50
CA ILE A 79 5.72 -2.09 2.27
C ILE A 79 6.66 -0.93 2.64
N VAL A 80 6.18 0.03 3.42
CA VAL A 80 6.97 1.20 3.85
C VAL A 80 8.20 0.78 4.66
N ALA A 81 8.04 -0.16 5.59
CA ALA A 81 9.16 -0.67 6.39
C ALA A 81 10.23 -1.33 5.50
N ALA A 82 9.84 -2.14 4.52
CA ALA A 82 10.75 -2.77 3.57
C ALA A 82 11.48 -1.72 2.71
N LEU A 83 10.76 -0.77 2.12
CA LEU A 83 11.36 0.32 1.32
C LEU A 83 12.35 1.14 2.13
N ARG A 84 12.00 1.52 3.37
CA ARG A 84 12.88 2.28 4.28
C ARG A 84 14.15 1.52 4.65
N ALA A 85 14.03 0.22 4.88
CA ALA A 85 15.17 -0.64 5.26
C ALA A 85 15.98 -1.13 4.04
N GLY A 86 15.57 -0.80 2.81
CA GLY A 86 16.17 -1.34 1.59
C GLY A 86 16.02 -2.87 1.49
N GLN A 87 15.01 -3.43 2.14
CA GLN A 87 14.72 -4.86 2.11
C GLN A 87 13.85 -5.20 0.89
N PRO A 88 14.04 -6.37 0.28
CA PRO A 88 13.25 -6.78 -0.85
C PRO A 88 11.79 -7.00 -0.46
N LEU A 89 10.88 -6.64 -1.36
CA LEU A 89 9.48 -6.99 -1.34
C LEU A 89 9.24 -8.27 -2.16
N PRO A 90 8.15 -9.00 -1.91
CA PRO A 90 7.70 -10.04 -2.84
C PRO A 90 7.47 -9.45 -4.24
N ASP A 91 7.69 -10.27 -5.27
CA ASP A 91 7.27 -9.91 -6.63
C ASP A 91 5.77 -9.56 -6.65
N LYS A 92 5.39 -8.60 -7.51
CA LYS A 92 4.01 -8.11 -7.61
C LYS A 92 3.41 -7.65 -6.26
N ALA A 93 4.23 -6.98 -5.44
CA ALA A 93 3.76 -6.41 -4.18
C ALA A 93 2.77 -5.26 -4.43
N VAL A 94 1.62 -5.30 -3.74
CA VAL A 94 0.54 -4.31 -3.87
C VAL A 94 0.10 -3.83 -2.51
N GLY A 95 -0.10 -2.52 -2.37
CA GLY A 95 -0.77 -1.91 -1.22
C GLY A 95 -2.14 -1.38 -1.60
N ILE A 96 -3.14 -1.55 -0.77
CA ILE A 96 -4.48 -0.97 -0.97
C ILE A 96 -4.68 0.15 0.04
N THR A 97 -5.05 1.33 -0.44
CA THR A 97 -5.41 2.49 0.39
C THR A 97 -6.80 2.99 0.04
N ILE A 98 -7.51 3.49 1.05
CA ILE A 98 -8.84 4.08 0.90
C ILE A 98 -8.86 5.40 1.68
N ASP A 99 -9.26 6.48 1.02
CA ASP A 99 -9.30 7.81 1.62
C ASP A 99 -10.73 8.20 2.04
N ASP A 100 -10.87 9.28 2.85
CA ASP A 100 -12.09 9.95 3.29
C ASP A 100 -12.99 9.20 4.29
N ALA A 101 -12.77 7.93 4.54
CA ALA A 101 -13.61 7.13 5.43
C ALA A 101 -15.11 7.22 5.11
N ALA A 102 -15.48 7.08 3.83
CA ALA A 102 -16.87 7.04 3.41
C ALA A 102 -17.60 5.80 3.98
N LYS A 103 -18.90 5.93 4.23
CA LYS A 103 -19.73 4.84 4.82
C LYS A 103 -19.79 3.60 3.94
N SER A 104 -19.61 3.75 2.62
CA SER A 104 -19.52 2.64 1.68
C SER A 104 -18.27 1.78 1.89
N VAL A 105 -17.23 2.28 2.56
CA VAL A 105 -16.04 1.47 2.88
C VAL A 105 -16.41 0.31 3.81
N ILE A 106 -17.06 0.59 4.93
CA ILE A 106 -17.44 -0.47 5.88
C ILE A 106 -18.57 -1.36 5.35
N ARG A 107 -19.46 -0.81 4.50
CA ARG A 107 -20.62 -1.54 3.97
C ARG A 107 -20.26 -2.42 2.78
N GLU A 108 -19.42 -1.93 1.87
CA GLU A 108 -19.18 -2.54 0.56
C GLU A 108 -17.74 -3.03 0.39
N ALA A 109 -16.73 -2.19 0.69
CA ALA A 109 -15.34 -2.54 0.45
C ALA A 109 -14.82 -3.57 1.48
N TRP A 110 -15.02 -3.32 2.77
CA TRP A 110 -14.48 -4.17 3.84
C TRP A 110 -14.95 -5.63 3.77
N PRO A 111 -16.24 -5.96 3.57
CA PRO A 111 -16.65 -7.37 3.42
C PRO A 111 -15.91 -8.08 2.29
N ARG A 112 -15.75 -7.42 1.13
CA ARG A 112 -15.07 -7.94 -0.05
C ARG A 112 -13.56 -8.13 0.17
N LEU A 113 -12.89 -7.12 0.75
CA LEU A 113 -11.47 -7.18 1.08
C LEU A 113 -11.18 -8.27 2.11
N ARG A 114 -12.02 -8.40 3.12
CA ARG A 114 -11.91 -9.45 4.15
C ARG A 114 -12.09 -10.84 3.56
N GLU A 115 -13.06 -11.05 2.68
CA GLU A 115 -13.28 -12.32 1.96
C GLU A 115 -12.09 -12.66 1.05
N ALA A 116 -11.50 -11.66 0.40
CA ALA A 116 -10.31 -11.83 -0.41
C ALA A 116 -9.03 -12.07 0.43
N GLY A 117 -9.05 -11.79 1.74
CA GLY A 117 -7.88 -11.82 2.60
C GLY A 117 -6.91 -10.66 2.35
N PHE A 118 -7.38 -9.54 1.80
CA PHE A 118 -6.57 -8.41 1.41
C PHE A 118 -6.57 -7.31 2.49
N PRO A 119 -5.41 -6.98 3.07
CA PRO A 119 -5.27 -5.86 3.99
C PRO A 119 -5.41 -4.53 3.24
N PHE A 120 -5.84 -3.50 3.96
CA PHE A 120 -5.87 -2.13 3.43
C PHE A 120 -5.58 -1.10 4.53
N THR A 121 -5.25 0.11 4.11
CA THR A 121 -5.08 1.28 4.98
C THR A 121 -6.20 2.26 4.71
N LEU A 122 -6.84 2.74 5.78
CA LEU A 122 -7.89 3.75 5.74
C LEU A 122 -7.34 5.09 6.21
N PHE A 123 -7.33 6.09 5.33
CA PHE A 123 -6.99 7.47 5.66
C PHE A 123 -8.25 8.24 6.05
N VAL A 124 -8.26 8.80 7.26
CA VAL A 124 -9.45 9.41 7.86
C VAL A 124 -9.26 10.92 8.04
N ALA A 125 -10.17 11.71 7.47
CA ALA A 125 -10.33 13.14 7.76
C ALA A 125 -11.27 13.31 8.94
N THR A 126 -10.75 13.79 10.08
CA THR A 126 -11.46 13.63 11.37
C THR A 126 -12.70 14.52 11.53
N ASP A 127 -12.71 15.73 10.95
CA ASP A 127 -13.86 16.63 11.06
C ASP A 127 -15.13 16.07 10.42
N ALA A 128 -14.98 15.32 9.32
CA ALA A 128 -16.11 14.69 8.66
C ALA A 128 -16.79 13.64 9.56
N ILE A 129 -16.02 12.96 10.41
CA ILE A 129 -16.49 11.97 11.38
C ILE A 129 -17.11 12.65 12.58
N ASP A 130 -16.42 13.66 13.15
CA ASP A 130 -16.91 14.43 14.32
C ASP A 130 -18.22 15.16 14.01
N GLN A 131 -18.38 15.69 12.80
CA GLN A 131 -19.59 16.33 12.31
C GLN A 131 -20.70 15.33 11.94
N GLN A 132 -20.44 14.03 12.04
CA GLN A 132 -21.39 12.95 11.69
C GLN A 132 -22.01 13.14 10.29
N ARG A 133 -21.20 13.53 9.31
CA ARG A 133 -21.68 13.74 7.94
C ARG A 133 -22.36 12.47 7.45
N ALA A 134 -23.50 12.60 6.80
CA ALA A 134 -24.40 11.48 6.45
C ALA A 134 -23.73 10.33 5.66
N ARG A 135 -22.68 10.64 4.87
CA ARG A 135 -21.94 9.68 4.07
C ARG A 135 -20.61 9.24 4.68
N SER A 136 -20.24 9.78 5.84
CA SER A 136 -19.02 9.38 6.56
C SER A 136 -19.30 8.26 7.54
N MET A 137 -18.30 7.44 7.81
CA MET A 137 -18.33 6.48 8.92
C MET A 137 -18.47 7.22 10.26
N SER A 138 -18.85 6.49 11.30
CA SER A 138 -18.73 6.92 12.67
C SER A 138 -17.38 6.50 13.28
N TRP A 139 -17.00 7.04 14.43
CA TRP A 139 -15.84 6.55 15.19
C TRP A 139 -16.02 5.07 15.61
N ASP A 140 -17.27 4.62 15.86
CA ASP A 140 -17.55 3.20 16.16
C ASP A 140 -17.25 2.29 14.95
N ASP A 141 -17.60 2.75 13.75
CA ASP A 141 -17.25 2.05 12.51
C ASP A 141 -15.72 1.95 12.35
N ILE A 142 -15.01 3.06 12.60
CA ILE A 142 -13.54 3.10 12.49
C ILE A 142 -12.89 2.22 13.56
N ARG A 143 -13.37 2.24 14.81
CA ARG A 143 -12.92 1.31 15.87
C ARG A 143 -13.14 -0.15 15.47
N THR A 144 -14.28 -0.45 14.86
CA THR A 144 -14.57 -1.81 14.36
C THR A 144 -13.53 -2.26 13.33
N LEU A 145 -13.19 -1.40 12.38
CA LEU A 145 -12.14 -1.69 11.38
C LEU A 145 -10.75 -1.83 12.02
N ALA A 146 -10.39 -0.91 12.92
CA ALA A 146 -9.12 -0.96 13.64
C ALA A 146 -8.96 -2.26 14.45
N ASN A 147 -10.00 -2.66 15.19
CA ASN A 147 -10.01 -3.92 15.95
C ASN A 147 -9.96 -5.17 15.05
N ALA A 148 -10.39 -5.05 13.80
CA ALA A 148 -10.28 -6.10 12.80
C ALA A 148 -8.91 -6.13 12.09
N GLY A 149 -7.96 -5.26 12.49
CA GLY A 149 -6.60 -5.22 11.94
C GLY A 149 -6.42 -4.29 10.74
N VAL A 150 -7.41 -3.47 10.39
CA VAL A 150 -7.25 -2.44 9.36
C VAL A 150 -6.33 -1.34 9.88
N THR A 151 -5.34 -0.96 9.08
CA THR A 151 -4.47 0.18 9.40
C THR A 151 -5.25 1.48 9.27
N ILE A 152 -5.37 2.23 10.37
CA ILE A 152 -5.98 3.57 10.37
C ILE A 152 -4.88 4.62 10.26
N ALA A 153 -5.06 5.60 9.38
CA ALA A 153 -4.07 6.60 9.04
C ALA A 153 -4.69 8.01 8.96
N ASN A 154 -3.85 9.04 9.00
CA ASN A 154 -4.27 10.43 9.08
C ASN A 154 -4.47 11.04 7.68
N HIS A 155 -5.61 11.72 7.49
CA HIS A 155 -5.93 12.50 6.27
C HIS A 155 -6.28 13.95 6.60
N SER A 156 -5.58 14.55 7.57
CA SER A 156 -5.87 15.86 8.17
C SER A 156 -7.16 15.90 9.03
N SER A 157 -7.45 17.03 9.59
CA SER A 157 -8.71 17.30 10.28
C SER A 157 -9.79 17.74 9.30
N SER A 158 -9.55 18.87 8.64
CA SER A 158 -10.54 19.57 7.82
C SER A 158 -10.72 19.02 6.41
N HIS A 159 -9.74 18.27 5.88
CA HIS A 159 -9.64 17.87 4.47
C HIS A 159 -9.62 19.07 3.51
N GLU A 160 -8.93 20.14 3.88
CA GLU A 160 -8.77 21.34 3.04
C GLU A 160 -7.46 21.28 2.25
N HIS A 161 -7.27 22.21 1.31
CA HIS A 161 -6.04 22.35 0.53
C HIS A 161 -4.90 22.91 1.40
N LEU A 162 -4.28 22.06 2.24
CA LEU A 162 -3.35 22.47 3.31
C LEU A 162 -2.18 23.31 2.81
N TRP A 163 -1.70 23.08 1.59
CA TRP A 163 -0.60 23.85 1.01
C TRP A 163 -0.94 25.33 0.78
N ARG A 164 -2.25 25.67 0.70
CA ARG A 164 -2.73 27.06 0.56
C ARG A 164 -2.71 27.82 1.87
N PHE A 165 -2.61 27.13 2.97
CA PHE A 165 -2.54 27.73 4.29
C PHE A 165 -1.10 28.07 4.67
N GLY A 166 -0.92 29.06 5.57
CA GLY A 166 0.38 29.20 6.24
C GLY A 166 0.68 27.97 7.11
N LEU A 167 1.96 27.61 7.24
CA LEU A 167 2.40 26.40 7.96
C LEU A 167 1.84 26.27 9.37
N ALA A 168 1.62 27.39 10.08
CA ALA A 168 1.04 27.37 11.42
C ALA A 168 -0.42 26.84 11.42
N THR A 169 -1.20 27.17 10.39
CA THR A 169 -2.57 26.67 10.23
C THR A 169 -2.60 25.21 9.80
N ALA A 170 -1.76 24.85 8.83
CA ALA A 170 -1.62 23.44 8.41
C ALA A 170 -1.16 22.54 9.59
N ARG A 171 -0.22 23.04 10.41
CA ARG A 171 0.22 22.34 11.63
C ARG A 171 -0.93 22.11 12.60
N ARG A 172 -1.71 23.15 12.90
CA ARG A 172 -2.86 23.00 13.79
C ARG A 172 -3.87 21.98 13.28
N ASP A 173 -4.15 21.99 12.00
CA ASP A 173 -5.06 21.05 11.36
C ASP A 173 -4.59 19.59 11.54
N VAL A 174 -3.37 19.30 11.16
CA VAL A 174 -2.80 17.95 11.28
C VAL A 174 -2.69 17.49 12.73
N VAL A 175 -2.27 18.39 13.66
CA VAL A 175 -2.18 18.09 15.10
C VAL A 175 -3.56 17.84 15.70
N ASN A 176 -4.59 18.60 15.29
CA ASN A 176 -5.96 18.36 15.72
C ASN A 176 -6.42 16.94 15.34
N ALA A 177 -6.14 16.52 14.10
CA ALA A 177 -6.43 15.15 13.68
C ALA A 177 -5.69 14.12 14.56
N GLN A 178 -4.39 14.31 14.82
CA GLN A 178 -3.62 13.40 15.69
C GLN A 178 -4.22 13.28 17.09
N ASN A 179 -4.64 14.42 17.66
CA ASN A 179 -5.29 14.43 18.97
C ASN A 179 -6.64 13.68 18.96
N ARG A 180 -7.42 13.81 17.87
CA ARG A 180 -8.68 13.07 17.71
C ARG A 180 -8.43 11.56 17.65
N PHE A 181 -7.44 11.11 16.87
CA PHE A 181 -7.08 9.69 16.86
C PHE A 181 -6.64 9.19 18.24
N GLN A 182 -5.84 9.96 18.96
CA GLN A 182 -5.41 9.58 20.30
C GLN A 182 -6.62 9.44 21.27
N VAL A 183 -7.58 10.35 21.19
CA VAL A 183 -8.80 10.31 22.03
C VAL A 183 -9.69 9.12 21.65
N GLU A 184 -9.93 8.90 20.35
CA GLU A 184 -10.94 7.95 19.88
C GLU A 184 -10.41 6.52 19.75
N LEU A 185 -9.12 6.36 19.43
CA LEU A 185 -8.51 5.06 19.14
C LEU A 185 -7.37 4.68 20.10
N GLY A 186 -6.89 5.62 20.93
CA GLY A 186 -5.81 5.37 21.88
C GLY A 186 -4.40 5.39 21.25
N PHE A 187 -4.27 5.78 19.98
CA PHE A 187 -2.98 5.92 19.30
C PHE A 187 -2.98 7.07 18.30
N SER A 188 -1.79 7.53 17.91
CA SER A 188 -1.61 8.54 16.85
C SER A 188 -1.02 7.88 15.60
N PRO A 189 -1.71 7.95 14.44
CA PRO A 189 -1.22 7.39 13.19
C PRO A 189 0.13 7.96 12.77
N ARG A 190 0.99 7.12 12.15
CA ARG A 190 2.28 7.54 11.61
C ARG A 190 2.31 7.62 10.08
N LEU A 191 1.20 7.26 9.44
CA LEU A 191 1.00 7.39 8.01
C LEU A 191 0.08 8.57 7.74
N PHE A 192 0.39 9.33 6.69
CA PHE A 192 -0.37 10.50 6.27
C PHE A 192 -0.74 10.40 4.79
N ALA A 193 -1.91 10.89 4.39
CA ALA A 193 -2.21 11.19 3.00
C ALA A 193 -2.54 12.68 2.88
N TYR A 194 -1.91 13.34 1.92
CA TYR A 194 -2.22 14.76 1.65
C TYR A 194 -3.64 14.86 1.08
N PRO A 195 -4.52 15.72 1.64
CA PRO A 195 -5.80 16.01 1.02
C PRO A 195 -5.62 16.42 -0.45
N TYR A 196 -6.44 15.84 -1.33
CA TYR A 196 -6.33 16.00 -2.80
C TYR A 196 -4.99 15.54 -3.40
N GLY A 197 -4.11 14.92 -2.61
CA GLY A 197 -2.74 14.58 -2.98
C GLY A 197 -1.81 15.79 -3.12
N GLU A 198 -2.26 16.97 -2.73
CA GLU A 198 -1.58 18.25 -2.95
C GLU A 198 -0.61 18.58 -1.81
N TYR A 199 0.62 18.89 -2.16
CA TYR A 199 1.64 19.35 -1.22
C TYR A 199 2.62 20.31 -1.90
N ASN A 200 3.34 21.05 -1.10
CA ASN A 200 4.56 21.76 -1.46
C ASN A 200 5.71 21.33 -0.54
N LEU A 201 6.94 21.71 -0.84
CA LEU A 201 8.10 21.30 -0.06
C LEU A 201 8.01 21.76 1.39
N ALA A 202 7.40 22.92 1.65
CA ALA A 202 7.22 23.43 3.01
C ALA A 202 6.23 22.57 3.82
N LEU A 203 5.12 22.15 3.23
CA LEU A 203 4.16 21.23 3.87
C LEU A 203 4.76 19.82 4.05
N ARG A 204 5.50 19.33 3.04
CA ARG A 204 6.25 18.07 3.14
C ARG A 204 7.19 18.08 4.36
N GLY A 205 7.97 19.16 4.53
CA GLY A 205 8.85 19.34 5.69
C GLY A 205 8.10 19.41 7.02
N LEU A 206 6.91 20.03 7.06
CA LEU A 206 6.05 20.04 8.24
C LEU A 206 5.57 18.63 8.62
N ILE A 207 5.17 17.81 7.66
CA ILE A 207 4.73 16.43 7.91
C ILE A 207 5.88 15.59 8.48
N GLU A 208 7.12 15.78 7.98
CA GLU A 208 8.32 15.17 8.54
C GLU A 208 8.58 15.61 9.99
N GLU A 209 8.52 16.92 10.26
CA GLU A 209 8.70 17.48 11.60
C GLU A 209 7.65 16.96 12.61
N LEU A 210 6.42 16.72 12.16
CA LEU A 210 5.37 16.15 12.98
C LEU A 210 5.53 14.63 13.23
N GLY A 211 6.58 14.00 12.70
CA GLY A 211 6.97 12.63 12.97
C GLY A 211 6.20 11.58 12.18
N PHE A 212 5.58 11.96 11.07
CA PHE A 212 5.02 10.97 10.16
C PHE A 212 6.14 10.19 9.46
N GLU A 213 5.93 8.90 9.30
CA GLU A 213 6.91 7.98 8.72
C GLU A 213 6.81 7.90 7.20
N VAL A 214 5.61 8.14 6.70
CA VAL A 214 5.31 8.12 5.27
C VAL A 214 4.14 9.05 4.98
N ALA A 215 4.16 9.67 3.82
CA ALA A 215 3.03 10.44 3.31
C ALA A 215 2.78 10.14 1.82
N PHE A 216 1.52 10.18 1.42
CA PHE A 216 1.06 9.82 0.09
C PHE A 216 0.44 11.00 -0.63
N GLY A 217 0.89 11.22 -1.88
CA GLY A 217 0.19 12.05 -2.85
C GLY A 217 -0.90 11.29 -3.61
N GLN A 218 -1.38 11.90 -4.71
CA GLN A 218 -2.30 11.26 -5.67
C GLN A 218 -1.72 11.24 -7.09
N ASN A 219 -0.46 11.64 -7.28
CA ASN A 219 0.24 11.48 -8.54
C ASN A 219 0.43 9.98 -8.84
N SER A 220 0.14 9.58 -10.09
CA SER A 220 0.32 8.20 -10.54
C SER A 220 1.81 7.82 -10.58
N GLY A 221 2.13 6.66 -10.04
CA GLY A 221 3.49 6.13 -10.02
C GLY A 221 3.64 4.92 -9.09
N VAL A 222 4.81 4.33 -9.10
CA VAL A 222 5.16 3.15 -8.30
C VAL A 222 6.03 3.58 -7.12
N ALA A 223 5.73 3.06 -5.93
CA ALA A 223 6.53 3.28 -4.73
C ALA A 223 7.78 2.37 -4.79
N GLY A 224 8.92 2.95 -5.16
CA GLY A 224 10.20 2.25 -5.24
C GLY A 224 11.16 2.65 -4.12
N LYS A 225 12.25 1.90 -3.96
CA LYS A 225 13.27 2.12 -2.89
C LYS A 225 13.94 3.48 -2.90
N ARG A 226 13.88 4.22 -4.04
CA ARG A 226 14.46 5.56 -4.18
C ARG A 226 13.44 6.68 -3.99
N ALA A 227 12.15 6.33 -3.82
CA ALA A 227 11.10 7.32 -3.66
C ALA A 227 11.25 8.04 -2.31
N ASP A 228 10.93 9.34 -2.30
CA ASP A 228 10.76 10.06 -1.04
C ASP A 228 9.53 9.50 -0.31
N LEU A 229 9.77 8.89 0.84
CA LEU A 229 8.70 8.27 1.64
C LEU A 229 7.63 9.26 2.08
N LEU A 230 7.91 10.56 2.07
CA LEU A 230 6.93 11.59 2.42
C LEU A 230 6.16 12.15 1.22
N THR A 231 6.31 11.54 0.04
CA THR A 231 5.60 11.93 -1.18
C THR A 231 5.30 10.74 -2.09
N LEU A 232 5.05 9.56 -1.50
CA LEU A 232 4.82 8.34 -2.27
C LEU A 232 3.64 8.48 -3.24
N PRO A 233 3.80 8.05 -4.49
CA PRO A 233 2.75 8.06 -5.48
C PRO A 233 1.73 6.95 -5.23
N ARG A 234 0.52 7.13 -5.76
CA ARG A 234 -0.56 6.12 -5.75
C ARG A 234 -1.30 6.14 -7.08
N PHE A 235 -1.87 5.01 -7.47
CA PHE A 235 -2.78 4.96 -8.62
C PHE A 235 -4.22 5.11 -8.15
N SER A 236 -4.84 6.25 -8.49
CA SER A 236 -6.24 6.53 -8.17
C SER A 236 -7.18 5.75 -9.07
N LEU A 237 -8.20 5.14 -8.45
CA LEU A 237 -9.22 4.32 -9.09
C LEU A 237 -10.61 4.85 -8.76
N ASN A 238 -11.36 5.17 -9.80
CA ASN A 238 -12.74 5.63 -9.75
C ASN A 238 -13.51 5.08 -10.94
N GLU A 239 -14.75 5.50 -11.17
CA GLU A 239 -15.55 4.97 -12.29
C GLU A 239 -14.91 5.17 -13.67
N ALA A 240 -14.26 6.33 -13.88
CA ALA A 240 -13.61 6.65 -15.15
C ALA A 240 -12.24 5.95 -15.32
N TYR A 241 -11.58 5.65 -14.22
CA TYR A 241 -10.23 5.10 -14.19
C TYR A 241 -10.16 3.69 -13.60
N GLY A 242 -11.30 3.01 -13.47
CA GLY A 242 -11.42 1.69 -12.87
C GLY A 242 -11.76 0.56 -13.86
N ASP A 243 -11.62 0.77 -15.19
CA ASP A 243 -11.75 -0.33 -16.11
C ASP A 243 -10.62 -1.35 -15.95
N ILE A 244 -10.90 -2.61 -16.31
CA ILE A 244 -9.99 -3.71 -16.03
C ILE A 244 -8.72 -3.64 -16.88
N GLU A 245 -8.77 -3.10 -18.10
CA GLU A 245 -7.63 -2.96 -18.99
C GLU A 245 -6.63 -1.96 -18.39
N ARG A 246 -7.11 -0.80 -17.92
CA ARG A 246 -6.26 0.16 -17.23
C ARG A 246 -5.73 -0.43 -15.91
N PHE A 247 -6.57 -1.16 -15.15
CA PHE A 247 -6.12 -1.80 -13.92
C PHE A 247 -4.98 -2.77 -14.18
N GLN A 248 -5.07 -3.61 -15.22
CA GLN A 248 -4.00 -4.52 -15.63
C GLN A 248 -2.72 -3.78 -16.00
N LEU A 249 -2.83 -2.64 -16.68
CA LEU A 249 -1.69 -1.82 -17.02
C LEU A 249 -0.99 -1.29 -15.76
N ILE A 250 -1.73 -0.61 -14.87
CA ILE A 250 -1.12 0.04 -13.70
C ILE A 250 -0.54 -0.96 -12.69
N ILE A 251 -1.17 -2.13 -12.52
CA ILE A 251 -0.73 -3.10 -11.52
C ILE A 251 0.58 -3.81 -11.93
N ASN A 252 0.95 -3.74 -13.20
CA ASN A 252 2.19 -4.28 -13.76
C ASN A 252 3.23 -3.19 -14.07
N THR A 253 2.97 -1.94 -13.68
CA THR A 253 3.90 -0.83 -13.90
C THR A 253 5.11 -0.95 -12.97
N LEU A 254 6.29 -0.71 -13.52
CA LEU A 254 7.56 -0.64 -12.79
C LEU A 254 7.96 0.82 -12.53
N PRO A 255 8.76 1.11 -11.48
CA PRO A 255 9.26 2.44 -11.24
C PRO A 255 10.27 2.85 -12.32
N ILE A 256 10.16 4.07 -12.84
CA ILE A 256 11.17 4.62 -13.73
C ILE A 256 12.37 5.05 -12.87
N PRO A 257 13.59 4.55 -13.15
CA PRO A 257 14.78 4.88 -12.38
C PRO A 257 15.31 6.26 -12.78
N VAL A 258 14.69 7.30 -12.25
CA VAL A 258 15.06 8.71 -12.49
C VAL A 258 15.51 9.40 -11.21
N ARG A 259 16.37 10.42 -11.38
CA ARG A 259 16.82 11.34 -10.33
C ARG A 259 16.86 12.77 -10.86
N ASP A 260 17.15 13.72 -9.99
CA ASP A 260 17.28 15.15 -10.33
C ASP A 260 16.03 15.71 -11.02
N VAL A 261 14.83 15.27 -10.61
CA VAL A 261 13.58 15.70 -11.21
C VAL A 261 13.35 17.19 -10.97
N THR A 262 13.09 17.91 -12.04
CA THR A 262 12.81 19.37 -12.02
C THR A 262 11.44 19.61 -12.66
N PRO A 263 10.58 20.46 -12.06
CA PRO A 263 10.79 21.17 -10.80
C PRO A 263 10.67 20.23 -9.59
N ALA A 264 11.48 20.47 -8.55
CA ALA A 264 11.37 19.76 -7.27
C ALA A 264 10.13 20.22 -6.47
N GLU A 265 9.71 21.49 -6.67
CA GLU A 265 8.50 22.05 -6.06
C GLU A 265 7.28 21.68 -6.91
N PRO A 266 6.30 20.89 -6.39
CA PRO A 266 5.14 20.45 -7.16
C PRO A 266 4.17 21.60 -7.48
N ILE A 267 4.15 22.66 -6.66
CA ILE A 267 3.33 23.85 -6.90
C ILE A 267 4.11 24.81 -7.79
N LEU A 268 3.68 24.90 -9.04
CA LEU A 268 4.38 25.66 -10.05
C LEU A 268 4.30 27.17 -9.77
N SER A 269 5.45 27.82 -9.68
CA SER A 269 5.60 29.30 -9.60
C SER A 269 5.79 29.92 -10.97
N ARG A 270 6.03 29.14 -12.01
CA ARG A 270 6.26 29.56 -13.41
C ARG A 270 5.53 28.66 -14.38
N ASN A 271 4.93 29.24 -15.42
CA ASN A 271 4.28 28.53 -16.51
C ASN A 271 4.75 29.09 -17.88
N PRO A 272 5.31 28.27 -18.79
CA PRO A 272 5.62 26.86 -18.64
C PRO A 272 6.79 26.61 -17.67
N PRO A 273 6.77 25.50 -16.91
CA PRO A 273 7.88 25.10 -16.06
C PRO A 273 9.05 24.54 -16.90
N HIS A 274 10.27 24.64 -16.38
CA HIS A 274 11.35 23.82 -16.91
C HIS A 274 11.20 22.40 -16.36
N ILE A 275 11.07 21.42 -17.23
CA ILE A 275 10.95 20.00 -16.85
C ILE A 275 12.27 19.32 -17.22
N GLY A 276 12.82 18.54 -16.30
CA GLY A 276 14.01 17.76 -16.52
C GLY A 276 14.13 16.64 -15.49
N PHE A 277 14.83 15.60 -15.86
CA PHE A 277 15.25 14.49 -14.99
C PHE A 277 16.48 13.82 -15.60
N THR A 278 17.21 13.13 -14.75
CA THR A 278 18.31 12.26 -15.18
C THR A 278 17.84 10.81 -15.11
N VAL A 279 17.98 10.07 -16.20
CA VAL A 279 17.73 8.62 -16.23
C VAL A 279 18.99 7.93 -15.72
N ASP A 280 18.87 6.96 -14.81
CA ASP A 280 20.01 6.16 -14.39
C ASP A 280 20.44 5.20 -15.50
N GLU A 281 21.75 4.99 -15.64
CA GLU A 281 22.36 4.17 -16.69
C GLU A 281 21.97 2.67 -16.63
N SER A 282 21.28 2.26 -15.57
CA SER A 282 20.80 0.88 -15.37
C SER A 282 19.55 0.51 -16.20
N LEU A 283 19.16 1.34 -17.17
CA LEU A 283 18.07 1.03 -18.11
C LEU A 283 18.44 -0.04 -19.17
N ASP A 284 19.69 -0.48 -19.23
CA ASP A 284 20.14 -1.54 -20.17
C ASP A 284 19.44 -2.90 -19.95
N GLU A 285 18.67 -3.04 -18.84
CA GLU A 285 17.89 -4.26 -18.57
C GLU A 285 16.39 -4.13 -18.92
N ILE A 286 15.94 -2.98 -19.44
CA ILE A 286 14.56 -2.82 -19.93
C ILE A 286 14.51 -3.12 -21.43
N ASP A 287 14.84 -4.35 -21.80
CA ASP A 287 14.56 -4.88 -23.12
C ASP A 287 13.06 -5.01 -23.31
N GLY A 288 12.44 -4.05 -23.99
CA GLY A 288 11.05 -4.16 -24.41
C GLY A 288 10.14 -2.94 -24.21
N LEU A 289 10.69 -1.71 -24.10
CA LEU A 289 9.89 -0.49 -24.30
C LEU A 289 10.02 0.01 -25.75
#